data_e47c704dd728b593d801e2698675b2bc
#
_entry.id   e47c704dd728b593d801e2698675b2bc
#
_cell.length_a   1.000
_cell.length_b   1.000
_cell.length_c   1.000
_cell.angle_alpha   90.00
_cell.angle_beta   90.00
_cell.angle_gamma   90.00
#
_symmetry.space_group_name_H-M   'P 1'
#
loop_
_entity.id
_entity.type
_entity.pdbx_description
1 polymer ?
#
loop_
_entity_poly.entity_id
_entity_poly.type
_entity_poly.pdbx_seq_one_letter_code
_entity_poly.pdbx_strand_id
1 'polypeptide(L)'
;MTKRLNKVGVAALWAVIIGAAAALIAAPCEVHAVQGDAKIHIMPFNYSDAILVESDGHFGMVDSGEDSSYPDGSDPRYPLRGGITKGDGHEDEVISYLESVGVTTDSFDFYIGTHPYSDHVGSAPQIIKRFKPKKIYMPVYDDSYITDASRLWDNRYVYDRLIEAAKEVGAELVQSFGGDGSGFYLGSAYIQLYNTDTSYQTKGVFDANCFSLGVKVAAGGHTAFLAGDINNYTGAEGIIAPELGHVDFLKMGHHGIPGSNTNAYLETISPCMVFQTGEYPVLPSDTIDELASLGAEYACSNDVVNAGERAYVVSLSPEGFASNVSLETGRLYYSSAKGSYLYYKNGVPAAADGWIRLSNGWTWLDGSPMVSTSRWVLSGGSWYWIKSDGLMATGWRSIGPNWYYFWPDGVMALGWQTVGGSWSYFDSSGAMHTGWLYTGDAWYFLDGAGVMQTGWRLIDGVWYHFGNNGGMDTGWLNLCGT
;
A
#
# COMPACT_ATOMS: atom_id res chain seq x y z
N MET A 1 39.78 72.95 -27.40
CA MET A 1 39.09 72.41 -28.60
C MET A 1 39.01 70.88 -28.48
N THR A 2 37.87 70.43 -28.09
CA THR A 2 37.50 69.07 -27.83
C THR A 2 37.08 68.32 -29.10
N LYS A 3 37.72 67.19 -29.44
CA LYS A 3 37.21 66.34 -30.50
C LYS A 3 36.66 65.05 -29.85
N ARG A 4 35.34 64.85 -30.00
CA ARG A 4 34.63 63.60 -29.75
C ARG A 4 35.15 62.54 -30.72
N LEU A 5 35.52 61.35 -30.20
CA LEU A 5 35.69 60.14 -30.98
C LEU A 5 34.52 59.16 -30.69
N ASN A 6 33.91 58.79 -31.80
CA ASN A 6 32.71 57.94 -31.84
C ASN A 6 32.99 56.50 -31.29
N LYS A 7 32.10 56.10 -30.44
CA LYS A 7 31.93 54.69 -30.08
C LYS A 7 31.05 53.97 -31.12
N VAL A 8 31.64 53.37 -32.12
CA VAL A 8 30.98 52.35 -32.97
C VAL A 8 32.06 51.31 -33.31
N GLY A 9 31.95 50.09 -32.84
CA GLY A 9 32.82 49.03 -33.34
C GLY A 9 33.25 47.96 -32.33
N VAL A 10 32.47 47.60 -31.28
CA VAL A 10 32.78 46.44 -30.41
C VAL A 10 31.57 45.52 -30.17
N ALA A 11 30.45 45.79 -30.83
CA ALA A 11 29.22 44.98 -30.65
C ALA A 11 29.01 43.86 -31.69
N ALA A 12 29.95 43.67 -32.63
CA ALA A 12 29.76 42.70 -33.73
C ALA A 12 30.63 41.42 -33.65
N LEU A 13 31.46 41.25 -32.60
CA LEU A 13 32.33 40.06 -32.50
C LEU A 13 31.95 39.05 -31.41
N TRP A 14 30.88 39.29 -30.64
CA TRP A 14 30.39 38.37 -29.62
C TRP A 14 29.11 37.62 -30.04
N ALA A 15 28.55 37.92 -31.20
CA ALA A 15 27.32 37.25 -31.68
C ALA A 15 27.59 35.99 -32.53
N VAL A 16 28.84 35.64 -32.84
CA VAL A 16 29.17 34.50 -33.71
C VAL A 16 29.72 33.29 -32.91
N ILE A 17 30.04 33.44 -31.61
CA ILE A 17 30.58 32.34 -30.78
C ILE A 17 29.46 31.69 -29.93
N ILE A 18 28.28 32.26 -29.79
CA ILE A 18 27.13 31.68 -29.08
C ILE A 18 26.25 30.83 -30.01
N GLY A 19 26.42 30.91 -31.30
CA GLY A 19 25.63 30.17 -32.30
C GLY A 19 26.11 28.74 -32.64
N ALA A 20 27.25 28.30 -32.11
CA ALA A 20 27.81 26.96 -32.46
C ALA A 20 27.88 25.96 -31.32
N ALA A 21 27.42 26.31 -30.09
CA ALA A 21 27.35 25.38 -28.96
C ALA A 21 25.90 24.92 -28.59
N ALA A 22 24.89 25.32 -29.41
CA ALA A 22 23.48 24.93 -29.16
C ALA A 22 22.92 23.92 -30.16
N ALA A 23 23.77 23.18 -30.86
CA ALA A 23 23.35 22.21 -31.89
C ALA A 23 23.78 20.78 -31.59
N LEU A 24 23.89 20.41 -30.31
CA LEU A 24 23.98 19.02 -29.84
C LEU A 24 23.03 18.82 -28.65
N ILE A 25 21.81 19.32 -28.77
CA ILE A 25 20.68 18.78 -28.04
C ILE A 25 20.23 17.59 -28.87
N ALA A 26 20.40 16.38 -28.32
CA ALA A 26 19.86 15.16 -28.89
C ALA A 26 18.44 15.43 -29.38
N ALA A 27 18.15 15.02 -30.61
CA ALA A 27 16.79 15.04 -31.11
C ALA A 27 15.91 14.34 -30.05
N PRO A 28 14.76 14.93 -29.66
CA PRO A 28 13.82 14.20 -28.86
C PRO A 28 13.51 12.93 -29.64
N CYS A 29 13.69 11.77 -28.99
CA CYS A 29 13.11 10.53 -29.46
C CYS A 29 11.63 10.89 -29.66
N GLU A 30 11.19 10.97 -30.92
CA GLU A 30 9.76 11.12 -31.22
C GLU A 30 9.09 9.91 -30.62
N VAL A 31 8.55 10.05 -29.40
CA VAL A 31 7.51 9.18 -28.89
C VAL A 31 6.41 9.34 -29.93
N HIS A 32 6.33 8.38 -30.85
CA HIS A 32 5.15 8.26 -31.73
C HIS A 32 3.99 8.25 -30.76
N ALA A 33 3.11 9.24 -30.84
CA ALA A 33 1.92 9.29 -30.03
C ALA A 33 1.18 7.98 -30.24
N VAL A 34 1.26 7.07 -29.27
CA VAL A 34 0.59 5.78 -29.30
C VAL A 34 -0.89 6.11 -29.17
N GLN A 35 -1.60 6.07 -30.31
CA GLN A 35 -3.04 6.29 -30.37
C GLN A 35 -3.70 4.94 -30.07
N GLY A 36 -4.58 4.91 -29.11
CA GLY A 36 -5.32 3.73 -28.73
C GLY A 36 -5.41 3.58 -27.21
N ASP A 37 -6.28 2.69 -26.80
CA ASP A 37 -6.58 2.51 -25.39
C ASP A 37 -5.83 1.30 -24.83
N ALA A 38 -5.47 1.36 -23.55
CA ALA A 38 -5.05 0.20 -22.80
C ALA A 38 -5.72 0.19 -21.44
N LYS A 39 -5.92 -1.01 -20.89
CA LYS A 39 -6.29 -1.21 -19.49
C LYS A 39 -5.26 -2.09 -18.81
N ILE A 40 -4.96 -1.75 -17.58
CA ILE A 40 -4.05 -2.49 -16.72
C ILE A 40 -4.87 -2.93 -15.51
N HIS A 41 -5.03 -4.24 -15.36
CA HIS A 41 -5.81 -4.86 -14.30
C HIS A 41 -4.85 -5.48 -13.29
N ILE A 42 -4.81 -4.96 -12.08
CA ILE A 42 -3.94 -5.46 -10.99
C ILE A 42 -4.83 -6.14 -9.96
N MET A 43 -4.64 -7.44 -9.77
CA MET A 43 -5.41 -8.21 -8.79
C MET A 43 -4.96 -7.86 -7.36
N PRO A 44 -5.89 -7.74 -6.40
CA PRO A 44 -5.60 -7.15 -5.10
C PRO A 44 -5.00 -8.17 -4.11
N PHE A 45 -4.01 -8.94 -4.54
CA PHE A 45 -3.33 -9.88 -3.68
C PHE A 45 -2.38 -9.16 -2.72
N ASN A 46 -2.20 -9.73 -1.52
CA ASN A 46 -1.25 -9.21 -0.56
C ASN A 46 0.15 -9.73 -0.87
N TYR A 47 1.09 -8.82 -1.09
CA TYR A 47 2.49 -9.17 -1.40
C TYR A 47 2.63 -10.18 -2.55
N SER A 48 1.79 -10.04 -3.58
CA SER A 48 1.84 -10.91 -4.74
C SER A 48 1.33 -10.16 -5.98
N ASP A 49 2.00 -10.30 -7.11
CA ASP A 49 1.70 -9.56 -8.33
C ASP A 49 1.03 -10.46 -9.37
N ALA A 50 -0.17 -10.08 -9.79
CA ALA A 50 -0.86 -10.67 -10.93
C ALA A 50 -1.51 -9.54 -11.73
N ILE A 51 -0.95 -9.24 -12.91
CA ILE A 51 -1.28 -8.04 -13.67
C ILE A 51 -1.60 -8.42 -15.12
N LEU A 52 -2.80 -8.07 -15.57
CA LEU A 52 -3.22 -8.22 -16.97
C LEU A 52 -3.17 -6.86 -17.68
N VAL A 53 -2.66 -6.85 -18.90
CA VAL A 53 -2.70 -5.70 -19.82
C VAL A 53 -3.61 -6.03 -20.98
N GLU A 54 -4.57 -5.16 -21.29
CA GLU A 54 -5.53 -5.28 -22.40
C GLU A 54 -5.36 -4.10 -23.35
N SER A 55 -5.34 -4.36 -24.66
CA SER A 55 -5.45 -3.33 -25.69
C SER A 55 -6.05 -3.93 -26.97
N ASP A 56 -7.10 -3.31 -27.51
CA ASP A 56 -7.78 -3.72 -28.75
C ASP A 56 -8.22 -5.19 -28.79
N GLY A 57 -8.62 -5.76 -27.64
CA GLY A 57 -9.01 -7.17 -27.51
C GLY A 57 -7.85 -8.15 -27.50
N HIS A 58 -6.61 -7.68 -27.44
CA HIS A 58 -5.40 -8.43 -27.17
C HIS A 58 -5.03 -8.34 -25.70
N PHE A 59 -4.47 -9.43 -25.17
CA PHE A 59 -4.10 -9.53 -23.76
C PHE A 59 -2.66 -9.96 -23.58
N GLY A 60 -2.01 -9.40 -22.57
CA GLY A 60 -0.72 -9.84 -22.06
C GLY A 60 -0.72 -9.85 -20.54
N MET A 61 0.07 -10.71 -19.93
CA MET A 61 0.15 -10.78 -18.46
C MET A 61 1.56 -10.48 -17.99
N VAL A 62 1.68 -9.76 -16.88
CA VAL A 62 2.91 -9.49 -16.17
C VAL A 62 2.75 -10.07 -14.76
N ASP A 63 3.49 -11.12 -14.48
CA ASP A 63 3.38 -11.95 -13.28
C ASP A 63 1.95 -12.53 -13.09
N SER A 64 1.79 -13.52 -12.24
CA SER A 64 0.53 -14.25 -12.08
C SER A 64 0.22 -14.65 -10.64
N GLY A 65 1.04 -14.19 -9.70
CA GLY A 65 0.83 -14.42 -8.29
C GLY A 65 1.34 -15.76 -7.78
N GLU A 66 1.23 -15.92 -6.47
CA GLU A 66 1.57 -17.11 -5.70
C GLU A 66 0.74 -18.32 -6.18
N ASP A 67 1.29 -19.54 -6.06
CA ASP A 67 0.55 -20.78 -6.28
C ASP A 67 0.49 -21.67 -5.04
N SER A 68 -0.40 -22.66 -5.07
CA SER A 68 -0.55 -23.63 -3.99
C SER A 68 0.53 -24.71 -3.99
N SER A 69 1.37 -24.77 -5.04
CA SER A 69 2.41 -25.80 -5.20
C SER A 69 3.75 -25.33 -4.64
N TYR A 70 4.44 -26.21 -3.94
CA TYR A 70 5.78 -25.96 -3.41
C TYR A 70 6.65 -27.22 -3.47
N PRO A 71 7.99 -27.09 -3.45
CA PRO A 71 8.87 -28.25 -3.46
C PRO A 71 8.72 -29.04 -2.14
N ASP A 72 8.58 -30.37 -2.26
CA ASP A 72 8.50 -31.27 -1.10
C ASP A 72 9.89 -31.74 -0.59
N GLY A 73 10.95 -31.34 -1.30
CA GLY A 73 12.33 -31.72 -1.00
C GLY A 73 12.74 -33.12 -1.46
N SER A 74 11.86 -33.86 -2.14
CA SER A 74 12.18 -35.19 -2.67
C SER A 74 13.14 -35.13 -3.88
N ASP A 75 13.09 -34.06 -4.68
CA ASP A 75 14.01 -33.80 -5.76
C ASP A 75 15.18 -32.94 -5.25
N PRO A 76 16.44 -33.40 -5.32
CA PRO A 76 17.60 -32.63 -4.84
C PRO A 76 17.83 -31.30 -5.57
N ARG A 77 17.23 -31.10 -6.74
CA ARG A 77 17.24 -29.79 -7.43
C ARG A 77 16.39 -28.74 -6.70
N TYR A 78 15.39 -29.20 -5.95
CA TYR A 78 14.39 -28.37 -5.28
C TYR A 78 14.32 -28.69 -3.79
N PRO A 79 15.35 -28.34 -3.02
CA PRO A 79 15.37 -28.60 -1.58
C PRO A 79 14.29 -27.80 -0.86
N LEU A 80 13.63 -28.39 0.13
CA LEU A 80 12.69 -27.66 0.98
C LEU A 80 13.47 -26.68 1.87
N ARG A 81 13.36 -25.39 1.58
CA ARG A 81 14.03 -24.30 2.32
C ARG A 81 13.05 -23.60 3.26
N GLY A 82 13.57 -22.88 4.28
CA GLY A 82 12.74 -22.02 5.14
C GLY A 82 12.27 -20.78 4.38
N GLY A 83 11.05 -20.31 4.69
CA GLY A 83 10.45 -19.14 4.06
C GLY A 83 9.63 -19.40 2.78
N ILE A 84 9.57 -20.65 2.32
CA ILE A 84 8.68 -21.03 1.22
C ILE A 84 7.24 -20.94 1.66
N THR A 85 6.40 -20.27 0.89
CA THR A 85 4.93 -20.21 1.06
C THR A 85 4.32 -21.57 0.80
N LYS A 86 3.30 -21.95 1.55
CA LYS A 86 2.67 -23.27 1.45
C LYS A 86 1.15 -23.14 1.45
N GLY A 87 0.55 -23.41 0.30
CA GLY A 87 -0.89 -23.62 0.19
C GLY A 87 -1.76 -22.38 0.08
N ASP A 88 -1.19 -21.21 -0.09
CA ASP A 88 -1.91 -19.94 -0.21
C ASP A 88 -1.89 -19.41 -1.67
N GLY A 89 -2.20 -20.28 -2.64
CA GLY A 89 -2.16 -19.94 -4.07
C GLY A 89 -3.39 -19.18 -4.55
N HIS A 90 -3.17 -18.41 -5.62
CA HIS A 90 -4.18 -17.57 -6.27
C HIS A 90 -4.54 -18.05 -7.69
N GLU A 91 -4.05 -19.21 -8.13
CA GLU A 91 -4.20 -19.71 -9.50
C GLU A 91 -5.65 -19.77 -9.99
N ASP A 92 -6.58 -20.26 -9.17
CA ASP A 92 -7.99 -20.36 -9.53
C ASP A 92 -8.67 -18.97 -9.62
N GLU A 93 -8.30 -18.04 -8.76
CA GLU A 93 -8.80 -16.66 -8.78
C GLU A 93 -8.31 -15.92 -10.01
N VAL A 94 -7.03 -16.09 -10.37
CA VAL A 94 -6.43 -15.50 -11.58
C VAL A 94 -7.11 -16.06 -12.82
N ILE A 95 -7.22 -17.38 -12.96
CA ILE A 95 -7.89 -18.01 -14.11
C ILE A 95 -9.34 -17.52 -14.24
N SER A 96 -10.09 -17.54 -13.13
CA SER A 96 -11.48 -17.04 -13.10
C SER A 96 -11.60 -15.58 -13.51
N TYR A 97 -10.63 -14.74 -13.10
CA TYR A 97 -10.62 -13.34 -13.49
C TYR A 97 -10.35 -13.18 -14.98
N LEU A 98 -9.29 -13.82 -15.51
CA LEU A 98 -8.93 -13.78 -16.94
C LEU A 98 -10.09 -14.24 -17.83
N GLU A 99 -10.78 -15.34 -17.48
CA GLU A 99 -11.96 -15.80 -18.18
C GLU A 99 -13.11 -14.78 -18.14
N SER A 100 -13.31 -14.10 -17.00
CA SER A 100 -14.39 -13.13 -16.84
C SER A 100 -14.22 -11.87 -17.69
N VAL A 101 -12.99 -11.50 -18.02
CA VAL A 101 -12.67 -10.35 -18.90
C VAL A 101 -12.46 -10.75 -20.36
N GLY A 102 -12.62 -12.03 -20.69
CA GLY A 102 -12.65 -12.53 -22.08
C GLY A 102 -11.30 -12.96 -22.64
N VAL A 103 -10.31 -13.27 -21.81
CA VAL A 103 -9.04 -13.84 -22.27
C VAL A 103 -9.26 -15.23 -22.84
N THR A 104 -8.72 -15.46 -24.03
CA THR A 104 -8.76 -16.75 -24.75
C THR A 104 -7.38 -17.13 -25.26
N THR A 105 -7.21 -18.36 -25.74
CA THR A 105 -5.95 -18.79 -26.35
C THR A 105 -5.58 -17.99 -27.62
N ASP A 106 -6.55 -17.42 -28.30
CA ASP A 106 -6.32 -16.66 -29.55
C ASP A 106 -5.93 -15.20 -29.24
N SER A 107 -6.43 -14.65 -28.15
CA SER A 107 -6.22 -13.26 -27.74
C SER A 107 -5.07 -13.05 -26.75
N PHE A 108 -4.46 -14.12 -26.21
CA PHE A 108 -3.40 -14.03 -25.21
C PHE A 108 -2.02 -14.03 -25.89
N ASP A 109 -1.45 -12.84 -26.08
CA ASP A 109 -0.27 -12.64 -26.91
C ASP A 109 1.03 -12.92 -26.16
N PHE A 110 1.14 -12.51 -24.90
CA PHE A 110 2.36 -12.72 -24.14
C PHE A 110 2.14 -12.97 -22.64
N TYR A 111 3.15 -13.57 -22.03
CA TYR A 111 3.35 -13.62 -20.58
C TYR A 111 4.76 -13.10 -20.25
N ILE A 112 4.89 -12.21 -19.25
CA ILE A 112 6.15 -11.73 -18.72
C ILE A 112 6.26 -12.20 -17.28
N GLY A 113 7.24 -13.04 -16.95
CA GLY A 113 7.69 -13.28 -15.58
C GLY A 113 8.79 -12.29 -15.26
N THR A 114 8.58 -11.42 -14.26
CA THR A 114 9.55 -10.38 -13.93
C THR A 114 10.83 -10.95 -13.31
N HIS A 115 10.69 -11.92 -12.41
CA HIS A 115 11.77 -12.64 -11.73
C HIS A 115 11.23 -13.94 -11.09
N PRO A 116 12.10 -14.90 -10.70
CA PRO A 116 11.67 -16.24 -10.30
C PRO A 116 11.34 -16.37 -8.81
N TYR A 117 10.37 -15.59 -8.33
CA TYR A 117 9.77 -15.78 -6.99
C TYR A 117 8.32 -16.27 -7.12
N SER A 118 7.86 -17.07 -6.15
CA SER A 118 6.55 -17.72 -6.20
C SER A 118 5.41 -16.71 -6.16
N ASP A 119 5.54 -15.62 -5.40
CA ASP A 119 4.58 -14.52 -5.33
C ASP A 119 4.44 -13.70 -6.64
N HIS A 120 5.27 -14.01 -7.65
CA HIS A 120 5.22 -13.44 -9.00
C HIS A 120 4.88 -14.50 -10.07
N VAL A 121 5.62 -15.60 -10.10
CA VAL A 121 5.49 -16.58 -11.19
C VAL A 121 5.02 -17.96 -10.72
N GLY A 122 4.57 -18.07 -9.46
CA GLY A 122 4.09 -19.33 -8.92
C GLY A 122 2.96 -19.94 -9.75
N SER A 123 1.91 -19.16 -10.02
CA SER A 123 0.76 -19.59 -10.83
C SER A 123 1.02 -19.64 -12.34
N ALA A 124 2.20 -19.21 -12.82
CA ALA A 124 2.52 -19.16 -14.25
C ALA A 124 2.28 -20.48 -15.02
N PRO A 125 2.66 -21.66 -14.46
CA PRO A 125 2.44 -22.92 -15.19
C PRO A 125 0.97 -23.19 -15.52
N GLN A 126 0.05 -22.89 -14.61
CA GLN A 126 -1.39 -23.07 -14.79
C GLN A 126 -1.94 -22.08 -15.81
N ILE A 127 -1.56 -20.81 -15.71
CA ILE A 127 -1.96 -19.73 -16.62
C ILE A 127 -1.46 -20.02 -18.06
N ILE A 128 -0.17 -20.35 -18.21
CA ILE A 128 0.44 -20.66 -19.51
C ILE A 128 -0.23 -21.85 -20.16
N LYS A 129 -0.49 -22.94 -19.43
CA LYS A 129 -1.16 -24.12 -19.98
C LYS A 129 -2.62 -23.86 -20.36
N ARG A 130 -3.33 -23.02 -19.60
CA ARG A 130 -4.74 -22.69 -19.82
C ARG A 130 -4.94 -21.78 -21.03
N PHE A 131 -4.13 -20.69 -21.13
CA PHE A 131 -4.35 -19.62 -22.11
C PHE A 131 -3.35 -19.61 -23.27
N LYS A 132 -2.24 -20.33 -23.18
CA LYS A 132 -1.23 -20.56 -24.23
C LYS A 132 -0.72 -19.28 -24.89
N PRO A 133 -0.02 -18.40 -24.14
CA PRO A 133 0.54 -17.19 -24.71
C PRO A 133 1.47 -17.51 -25.90
N LYS A 134 1.51 -16.63 -26.88
CA LYS A 134 2.38 -16.80 -28.07
C LYS A 134 3.85 -16.65 -27.70
N LYS A 135 4.15 -15.71 -26.77
CA LYS A 135 5.51 -15.42 -26.30
C LYS A 135 5.57 -15.39 -24.76
N ILE A 136 6.69 -15.85 -24.23
CA ILE A 136 6.99 -15.79 -22.80
C ILE A 136 8.34 -15.11 -22.62
N TYR A 137 8.33 -14.01 -21.87
CA TYR A 137 9.53 -13.26 -21.49
C TYR A 137 9.89 -13.65 -20.05
N MET A 138 11.12 -14.10 -19.82
CA MET A 138 11.60 -14.49 -18.49
C MET A 138 13.11 -14.36 -18.42
N PRO A 139 13.68 -13.63 -17.45
CA PRO A 139 15.13 -13.59 -17.24
C PRO A 139 15.70 -15.01 -17.03
N VAL A 140 16.91 -15.26 -17.52
CA VAL A 140 17.60 -16.52 -17.24
C VAL A 140 17.91 -16.61 -15.76
N TYR A 141 17.63 -17.76 -15.15
CA TYR A 141 17.89 -17.97 -13.72
C TYR A 141 18.70 -19.25 -13.46
N ASP A 142 19.62 -19.14 -12.50
CA ASP A 142 20.30 -20.23 -11.83
C ASP A 142 20.62 -19.83 -10.40
N ASP A 143 20.49 -20.74 -9.44
CA ASP A 143 20.75 -20.48 -8.01
C ASP A 143 22.17 -19.89 -7.77
N SER A 144 23.14 -20.20 -8.64
CA SER A 144 24.51 -19.67 -8.55
C SER A 144 24.62 -18.16 -8.80
N TYR A 145 23.58 -17.54 -9.36
CA TYR A 145 23.53 -16.08 -9.54
C TYR A 145 23.23 -15.33 -8.25
N ILE A 146 22.67 -16.02 -7.24
CA ILE A 146 22.32 -15.42 -5.96
C ILE A 146 23.44 -15.61 -4.95
N THR A 147 23.96 -14.49 -4.43
CA THR A 147 25.10 -14.50 -3.49
C THR A 147 24.66 -14.70 -2.04
N ASP A 148 23.43 -14.38 -1.68
CA ASP A 148 22.86 -14.66 -0.36
C ASP A 148 22.00 -15.94 -0.39
N ALA A 149 22.55 -17.02 0.14
CA ALA A 149 21.88 -18.33 0.17
C ALA A 149 20.53 -18.31 0.93
N SER A 150 20.28 -17.34 1.81
CA SER A 150 18.99 -17.19 2.50
C SER A 150 17.87 -16.67 1.59
N ARG A 151 18.19 -16.23 0.38
CA ARG A 151 17.28 -15.70 -0.65
C ARG A 151 17.00 -16.70 -1.78
N LEU A 152 17.37 -17.94 -1.58
CA LEU A 152 17.17 -18.99 -2.62
C LEU A 152 15.81 -19.66 -2.58
N TRP A 153 15.04 -19.54 -1.54
CA TRP A 153 13.70 -20.13 -1.33
C TRP A 153 13.34 -21.28 -2.31
N ASP A 154 12.30 -21.15 -3.10
CA ASP A 154 11.86 -22.06 -4.17
C ASP A 154 12.10 -21.53 -5.60
N ASN A 155 12.93 -20.51 -5.76
CA ASN A 155 13.18 -19.80 -7.01
C ASN A 155 13.41 -20.74 -8.21
N ARG A 156 14.29 -21.75 -8.04
CA ARG A 156 14.56 -22.74 -9.08
C ARG A 156 13.35 -23.58 -9.43
N TYR A 157 12.54 -23.93 -8.44
CA TYR A 157 11.34 -24.74 -8.62
C TYR A 157 10.30 -24.01 -9.47
N VAL A 158 9.96 -22.75 -9.12
CA VAL A 158 8.98 -21.98 -9.90
C VAL A 158 9.50 -21.63 -11.30
N TYR A 159 10.81 -21.30 -11.41
CA TYR A 159 11.44 -21.04 -12.70
C TYR A 159 11.35 -22.23 -13.65
N ASP A 160 11.82 -23.43 -13.22
CA ASP A 160 11.85 -24.62 -14.08
C ASP A 160 10.44 -25.03 -14.51
N ARG A 161 9.43 -24.93 -13.64
CA ARG A 161 8.03 -25.22 -13.94
C ARG A 161 7.44 -24.26 -14.99
N LEU A 162 7.77 -22.96 -14.92
CA LEU A 162 7.38 -21.97 -15.92
C LEU A 162 8.02 -22.33 -17.27
N ILE A 163 9.32 -22.61 -17.30
CA ILE A 163 10.05 -22.98 -18.53
C ILE A 163 9.50 -24.29 -19.14
N GLU A 164 9.16 -25.27 -18.30
CA GLU A 164 8.54 -26.52 -18.75
C GLU A 164 7.15 -26.26 -19.35
N ALA A 165 6.32 -25.44 -18.70
CA ALA A 165 5.01 -25.06 -19.24
C ALA A 165 5.11 -24.32 -20.58
N ALA A 166 6.09 -23.40 -20.73
CA ALA A 166 6.36 -22.71 -21.98
C ALA A 166 6.66 -23.69 -23.14
N LYS A 167 7.51 -24.69 -22.87
CA LYS A 167 7.86 -25.75 -23.86
C LYS A 167 6.67 -26.63 -24.19
N GLU A 168 5.88 -27.00 -23.19
CA GLU A 168 4.69 -27.86 -23.36
C GLU A 168 3.66 -27.25 -24.30
N VAL A 169 3.42 -25.92 -24.18
CA VAL A 169 2.45 -25.21 -25.03
C VAL A 169 3.06 -24.74 -26.36
N GLY A 170 4.38 -24.85 -26.52
CA GLY A 170 5.10 -24.41 -27.73
C GLY A 170 5.22 -22.91 -27.88
N ALA A 171 5.21 -22.16 -26.78
CA ALA A 171 5.39 -20.71 -26.76
C ALA A 171 6.85 -20.32 -27.12
N GLU A 172 7.01 -19.19 -27.78
CA GLU A 172 8.34 -18.61 -28.01
C GLU A 172 8.90 -18.09 -26.69
N LEU A 173 10.00 -18.66 -26.20
CA LEU A 173 10.67 -18.23 -24.97
C LEU A 173 11.72 -17.17 -25.28
N VAL A 174 11.54 -15.96 -24.75
CA VAL A 174 12.44 -14.80 -24.91
C VAL A 174 13.19 -14.57 -23.61
N GLN A 175 14.50 -14.80 -23.61
CA GLN A 175 15.39 -14.66 -22.46
C GLN A 175 16.56 -13.70 -22.72
N SER A 176 16.54 -13.00 -23.84
CA SER A 176 17.47 -11.94 -24.20
C SER A 176 16.67 -10.72 -24.65
N PHE A 177 16.90 -9.62 -23.97
CA PHE A 177 16.17 -8.38 -24.17
C PHE A 177 17.06 -7.37 -24.89
N GLY A 178 16.49 -6.50 -25.70
CA GLY A 178 17.27 -5.57 -26.54
C GLY A 178 17.89 -4.37 -25.82
N GLY A 179 17.93 -4.37 -24.48
CA GLY A 179 18.31 -3.23 -23.64
C GLY A 179 17.07 -2.46 -23.13
N ASP A 180 17.27 -1.61 -22.14
CA ASP A 180 16.21 -0.82 -21.52
C ASP A 180 15.48 0.03 -22.56
N GLY A 181 14.16 0.10 -22.45
CA GLY A 181 13.30 0.77 -23.42
C GLY A 181 13.00 -0.02 -24.68
N SER A 182 13.61 -1.19 -24.90
CA SER A 182 13.24 -2.09 -26.00
C SER A 182 11.82 -2.62 -25.80
N GLY A 183 11.03 -2.75 -26.86
CA GLY A 183 9.63 -3.12 -26.70
C GLY A 183 8.95 -3.68 -27.95
N PHE A 184 7.67 -3.92 -27.80
CA PHE A 184 6.77 -4.49 -28.80
C PHE A 184 5.34 -3.99 -28.60
N TYR A 185 4.47 -4.24 -29.58
CA TYR A 185 3.06 -3.83 -29.48
C TYR A 185 2.17 -4.95 -28.94
N LEU A 186 1.17 -4.53 -28.14
CA LEU A 186 -0.02 -5.30 -27.78
C LEU A 186 -1.22 -4.51 -28.30
N GLY A 187 -1.88 -4.99 -29.36
CA GLY A 187 -2.87 -4.14 -30.03
C GLY A 187 -2.23 -2.81 -30.45
N SER A 188 -2.81 -1.69 -30.00
CA SER A 188 -2.27 -0.35 -30.20
C SER A 188 -1.36 0.14 -29.05
N ALA A 189 -1.32 -0.54 -27.90
CA ALA A 189 -0.43 -0.20 -26.81
C ALA A 189 1.02 -0.61 -27.09
N TYR A 190 1.99 0.19 -26.65
CA TYR A 190 3.42 -0.13 -26.74
C TYR A 190 3.97 -0.56 -25.40
N ILE A 191 4.54 -1.77 -25.36
CA ILE A 191 5.09 -2.41 -24.17
C ILE A 191 6.61 -2.32 -24.23
N GLN A 192 7.25 -1.78 -23.18
CA GLN A 192 8.71 -1.64 -23.11
C GLN A 192 9.25 -2.32 -21.86
N LEU A 193 10.42 -2.95 -21.98
CA LEU A 193 11.09 -3.62 -20.86
C LEU A 193 12.23 -2.76 -20.33
N TYR A 194 12.39 -2.78 -19.00
CA TYR A 194 13.42 -2.08 -18.25
C TYR A 194 14.10 -3.01 -17.25
N ASN A 195 15.27 -2.62 -16.74
CA ASN A 195 16.13 -3.42 -15.90
C ASN A 195 16.58 -4.72 -16.59
N THR A 196 16.98 -4.59 -17.84
CA THR A 196 17.29 -5.70 -18.77
C THR A 196 18.75 -6.13 -18.73
N ASP A 197 19.58 -5.54 -17.86
CA ASP A 197 21.02 -5.88 -17.73
C ASP A 197 21.21 -7.34 -17.27
N THR A 198 21.97 -8.10 -18.01
CA THR A 198 22.27 -9.51 -17.73
C THR A 198 23.58 -9.74 -16.99
N SER A 199 24.24 -8.68 -16.54
CA SER A 199 25.53 -8.79 -15.83
C SER A 199 25.45 -9.59 -14.53
N TYR A 200 24.26 -9.73 -13.92
CA TYR A 200 23.99 -10.58 -12.76
C TYR A 200 24.40 -12.04 -13.00
N GLN A 201 24.31 -12.54 -14.22
CA GLN A 201 24.70 -13.91 -14.58
C GLN A 201 26.18 -14.20 -14.39
N THR A 202 27.02 -13.16 -14.39
CA THR A 202 28.48 -13.29 -14.25
C THR A 202 29.02 -12.70 -12.96
N LYS A 203 28.38 -11.65 -12.43
CA LYS A 203 28.81 -10.95 -11.21
C LYS A 203 28.14 -11.49 -9.95
N GLY A 204 26.98 -12.12 -10.11
CA GLY A 204 26.07 -12.45 -9.02
C GLY A 204 25.37 -11.20 -8.45
N VAL A 205 24.25 -11.43 -7.76
CA VAL A 205 23.45 -10.41 -7.08
C VAL A 205 22.98 -10.91 -5.73
N PHE A 206 22.56 -10.01 -4.85
CA PHE A 206 22.11 -10.32 -3.51
C PHE A 206 20.86 -11.24 -3.50
N ASP A 207 19.85 -10.89 -4.30
CA ASP A 207 18.60 -11.65 -4.50
C ASP A 207 18.09 -11.48 -5.93
N ALA A 208 17.02 -12.21 -6.29
CA ALA A 208 16.48 -12.20 -7.64
C ALA A 208 15.73 -10.89 -7.97
N ASN A 209 15.29 -10.12 -6.98
CA ASN A 209 14.65 -8.81 -7.19
C ASN A 209 15.59 -7.83 -7.90
N CYS A 210 16.92 -8.00 -7.71
CA CYS A 210 17.92 -7.16 -8.36
C CYS A 210 17.85 -7.17 -9.89
N PHE A 211 17.32 -8.23 -10.51
CA PHE A 211 17.12 -8.33 -11.96
C PHE A 211 15.65 -8.50 -12.36
N SER A 212 14.73 -8.13 -11.47
CA SER A 212 13.30 -8.08 -11.77
C SER A 212 13.05 -7.13 -12.95
N LEU A 213 12.35 -7.60 -13.99
CA LEU A 213 11.98 -6.75 -15.12
C LEU A 213 10.94 -5.71 -14.70
N GLY A 214 11.12 -4.48 -15.18
CA GLY A 214 10.08 -3.47 -15.18
C GLY A 214 9.38 -3.42 -16.54
N VAL A 215 8.09 -3.16 -16.55
CA VAL A 215 7.27 -3.11 -17.77
C VAL A 215 6.59 -1.77 -17.89
N LYS A 216 6.95 -0.98 -18.92
CA LYS A 216 6.26 0.27 -19.24
C LYS A 216 5.20 0.01 -20.30
N VAL A 217 3.99 0.48 -20.05
CA VAL A 217 2.85 0.45 -20.98
C VAL A 217 2.56 1.87 -21.43
N ALA A 218 2.55 2.12 -22.73
CA ALA A 218 2.20 3.41 -23.31
C ALA A 218 0.97 3.27 -24.19
N ALA A 219 -0.06 4.06 -23.96
CA ALA A 219 -1.30 4.11 -24.72
C ALA A 219 -2.01 5.45 -24.54
N GLY A 220 -2.70 5.96 -25.55
CA GLY A 220 -3.50 7.18 -25.45
C GLY A 220 -2.72 8.45 -25.08
N GLY A 221 -1.40 8.46 -25.27
CA GLY A 221 -0.55 9.57 -24.82
C GLY A 221 -0.17 9.51 -23.35
N HIS A 222 -0.57 8.48 -22.62
CA HIS A 222 -0.29 8.21 -21.21
C HIS A 222 0.65 7.02 -21.03
N THR A 223 1.26 6.93 -19.85
CA THR A 223 2.22 5.89 -19.53
C THR A 223 1.98 5.30 -18.14
N ALA A 224 2.14 3.98 -18.04
CA ALA A 224 2.15 3.26 -16.79
C ALA A 224 3.46 2.49 -16.63
N PHE A 225 3.97 2.36 -15.42
CA PHE A 225 5.13 1.52 -15.14
C PHE A 225 4.78 0.47 -14.06
N LEU A 226 4.97 -0.79 -14.44
CA LEU A 226 4.81 -1.96 -13.60
C LEU A 226 6.20 -2.39 -13.16
N ALA A 227 6.58 -2.03 -11.94
CA ALA A 227 7.97 -2.11 -11.52
C ALA A 227 8.43 -3.52 -11.10
N GLY A 228 7.52 -4.54 -11.12
CA GLY A 228 7.83 -5.85 -10.54
C GLY A 228 8.37 -5.66 -9.11
N ASP A 229 9.51 -6.30 -8.81
CA ASP A 229 10.19 -6.14 -7.52
C ASP A 229 11.52 -5.40 -7.63
N ILE A 230 11.64 -4.53 -8.64
CA ILE A 230 12.81 -3.64 -8.72
C ILE A 230 13.04 -2.96 -7.38
N ASN A 231 14.23 -3.15 -6.85
CA ASN A 231 14.70 -2.52 -5.62
C ASN A 231 15.97 -1.70 -5.87
N ASN A 232 16.40 -0.95 -4.89
CA ASN A 232 17.58 -0.09 -5.03
C ASN A 232 18.86 -0.67 -4.42
N TYR A 233 18.92 -1.97 -4.08
CA TYR A 233 20.13 -2.58 -3.50
C TYR A 233 21.33 -2.55 -4.45
N THR A 234 21.07 -2.59 -5.77
CA THR A 234 22.09 -2.45 -6.81
C THR A 234 22.11 -1.07 -7.46
N GLY A 235 21.28 -0.13 -7.00
CA GLY A 235 21.12 1.19 -7.61
C GLY A 235 20.27 1.19 -8.88
N ALA A 236 19.49 0.12 -9.13
CA ALA A 236 18.69 -0.04 -10.35
C ALA A 236 17.71 1.11 -10.57
N GLU A 237 17.01 1.60 -9.53
CA GLU A 237 16.10 2.73 -9.63
C GLU A 237 16.78 3.99 -10.18
N GLY A 238 17.99 4.31 -9.69
CA GLY A 238 18.76 5.47 -10.16
C GLY A 238 19.25 5.32 -11.61
N ILE A 239 19.41 4.08 -12.10
CA ILE A 239 19.81 3.79 -13.48
C ILE A 239 18.62 3.94 -14.43
N ILE A 240 17.48 3.34 -14.09
CA ILE A 240 16.32 3.31 -14.99
C ILE A 240 15.50 4.60 -14.99
N ALA A 241 15.44 5.32 -13.87
CA ALA A 241 14.56 6.49 -13.72
C ALA A 241 14.77 7.58 -14.79
N PRO A 242 16.02 7.98 -15.16
CA PRO A 242 16.25 8.99 -16.18
C PRO A 242 15.79 8.56 -17.57
N GLU A 243 15.88 7.26 -17.90
CA GLU A 243 15.44 6.72 -19.19
C GLU A 243 13.93 6.47 -19.21
N LEU A 244 13.37 6.08 -18.07
CA LEU A 244 11.94 5.89 -17.88
C LEU A 244 11.18 7.21 -18.04
N GLY A 245 11.71 8.29 -17.45
CA GLY A 245 11.09 9.60 -17.43
C GLY A 245 9.77 9.59 -16.64
N HIS A 246 8.95 10.62 -16.85
CA HIS A 246 7.63 10.71 -16.23
C HIS A 246 6.74 9.51 -16.56
N VAL A 247 5.97 9.05 -15.57
CA VAL A 247 4.91 8.06 -15.75
C VAL A 247 3.62 8.56 -15.07
N ASP A 248 2.47 8.38 -15.73
CA ASP A 248 1.18 8.78 -15.13
C ASP A 248 0.76 7.81 -14.01
N PHE A 249 1.02 6.52 -14.20
CA PHE A 249 0.70 5.47 -13.23
C PHE A 249 1.94 4.65 -12.88
N LEU A 250 2.13 4.38 -11.58
CA LEU A 250 3.17 3.49 -11.05
C LEU A 250 2.54 2.34 -10.23
N LYS A 251 2.74 1.07 -10.64
CA LYS A 251 2.69 -0.04 -9.70
C LYS A 251 4.02 -0.07 -8.96
N MET A 252 4.00 0.13 -7.66
CA MET A 252 5.20 0.25 -6.83
C MET A 252 6.08 -0.99 -6.90
N GLY A 253 7.38 -0.78 -6.94
CA GLY A 253 8.37 -1.85 -6.88
C GLY A 253 8.32 -2.58 -5.54
N HIS A 254 8.51 -3.90 -5.56
CA HIS A 254 8.66 -4.75 -4.41
C HIS A 254 7.55 -4.52 -3.36
N HIS A 255 6.31 -4.49 -3.82
CA HIS A 255 5.08 -4.30 -3.00
C HIS A 255 5.13 -3.06 -2.09
N GLY A 256 6.00 -2.08 -2.37
CA GLY A 256 6.18 -0.88 -1.55
C GLY A 256 6.99 -1.07 -0.28
N ILE A 257 7.65 -2.22 -0.07
CA ILE A 257 8.43 -2.48 1.14
C ILE A 257 9.75 -1.67 1.16
N PRO A 258 10.38 -1.48 2.34
CA PRO A 258 11.64 -0.74 2.46
C PRO A 258 12.76 -1.27 1.55
N GLY A 259 13.52 -0.35 0.94
CA GLY A 259 14.61 -0.68 0.00
C GLY A 259 14.22 -0.57 -1.46
N SER A 260 12.98 -0.20 -1.73
CA SER A 260 12.44 0.13 -3.06
C SER A 260 11.70 1.47 -3.01
N ASN A 261 11.38 2.03 -4.18
CA ASN A 261 10.63 3.28 -4.36
C ASN A 261 11.28 4.46 -3.62
N THR A 262 12.59 4.65 -3.80
CA THR A 262 13.32 5.74 -3.16
C THR A 262 12.77 7.10 -3.56
N ASN A 263 12.86 8.10 -2.66
CA ASN A 263 12.38 9.45 -2.93
C ASN A 263 12.97 10.02 -4.22
N ALA A 264 14.29 9.83 -4.45
CA ALA A 264 14.94 10.30 -5.69
C ALA A 264 14.38 9.63 -6.96
N TYR A 265 14.00 8.35 -6.87
CA TYR A 265 13.31 7.65 -7.95
C TYR A 265 11.92 8.24 -8.18
N LEU A 266 11.11 8.38 -7.13
CA LEU A 266 9.77 8.93 -7.20
C LEU A 266 9.76 10.39 -7.72
N GLU A 267 10.68 11.24 -7.23
CA GLU A 267 10.87 12.61 -7.73
C GLU A 267 11.17 12.63 -9.23
N THR A 268 12.01 11.71 -9.70
CA THR A 268 12.44 11.65 -11.11
C THR A 268 11.30 11.23 -12.03
N ILE A 269 10.56 10.15 -11.68
CA ILE A 269 9.47 9.64 -12.51
C ILE A 269 8.14 10.36 -12.26
N SER A 270 8.01 11.06 -11.13
CA SER A 270 6.90 11.94 -10.74
C SER A 270 5.51 11.38 -11.08
N PRO A 271 5.10 10.23 -10.51
CA PRO A 271 3.85 9.60 -10.84
C PRO A 271 2.66 10.42 -10.36
N CYS A 272 1.58 10.43 -11.14
CA CYS A 272 0.32 11.04 -10.72
C CYS A 272 -0.55 10.11 -9.90
N MET A 273 -0.47 8.80 -10.16
CA MET A 273 -1.24 7.76 -9.50
C MET A 273 -0.33 6.57 -9.18
N VAL A 274 -0.46 6.02 -7.99
CA VAL A 274 0.40 4.94 -7.49
C VAL A 274 -0.44 3.83 -6.90
N PHE A 275 -0.10 2.58 -7.19
CA PHE A 275 -0.74 1.40 -6.61
C PHE A 275 0.28 0.48 -5.94
N GLN A 276 -0.06 0.03 -4.73
CA GLN A 276 0.70 -0.93 -3.95
C GLN A 276 -0.06 -2.26 -3.85
N THR A 277 0.58 -3.36 -4.27
CA THR A 277 0.10 -4.72 -4.01
C THR A 277 0.51 -5.13 -2.59
N GLY A 278 -0.33 -4.84 -1.62
CA GLY A 278 -0.07 -5.11 -0.22
C GLY A 278 -1.15 -4.56 0.69
N GLU A 279 -1.08 -4.91 1.98
CA GLU A 279 -1.97 -4.40 3.00
C GLU A 279 -1.56 -2.98 3.42
N TYR A 280 -2.57 -2.22 3.81
CA TYR A 280 -2.40 -0.94 4.47
C TYR A 280 -2.03 -1.11 5.96
N PRO A 281 -1.08 -0.35 6.53
CA PRO A 281 -0.13 0.61 5.99
C PRO A 281 1.30 0.01 5.92
N VAL A 282 1.75 -0.45 4.77
CA VAL A 282 3.07 -1.08 4.61
C VAL A 282 4.13 -0.11 4.09
N LEU A 283 3.71 0.96 3.40
CA LEU A 283 4.67 1.94 2.89
C LEU A 283 5.50 2.55 4.01
N PRO A 284 6.82 2.69 3.84
CA PRO A 284 7.64 3.53 4.68
C PRO A 284 7.06 4.94 4.77
N SER A 285 7.16 5.55 5.95
CA SER A 285 6.56 6.87 6.18
C SER A 285 7.21 7.99 5.37
N ASP A 286 8.47 7.86 5.00
CA ASP A 286 9.17 8.78 4.09
C ASP A 286 8.66 8.64 2.65
N THR A 287 8.34 7.44 2.19
CA THR A 287 7.66 7.22 0.91
C THR A 287 6.27 7.86 0.88
N ILE A 288 5.49 7.73 1.97
CA ILE A 288 4.18 8.42 2.11
C ILE A 288 4.34 9.95 2.03
N ASP A 289 5.34 10.49 2.73
CA ASP A 289 5.62 11.93 2.71
C ASP A 289 6.02 12.40 1.32
N GLU A 290 6.78 11.60 0.57
CA GLU A 290 7.17 11.91 -0.80
C GLU A 290 5.98 11.89 -1.76
N LEU A 291 5.16 10.84 -1.73
CA LEU A 291 3.93 10.78 -2.54
C LEU A 291 3.00 11.97 -2.27
N ALA A 292 2.88 12.36 -0.99
CA ALA A 292 2.11 13.54 -0.61
C ALA A 292 2.70 14.84 -1.16
N SER A 293 4.03 14.97 -1.21
CA SER A 293 4.75 16.11 -1.75
C SER A 293 4.56 16.23 -3.27
N LEU A 294 4.56 15.11 -3.96
CA LEU A 294 4.30 15.02 -5.40
C LEU A 294 2.82 15.23 -5.76
N GLY A 295 1.90 15.16 -4.78
CA GLY A 295 0.46 15.16 -5.00
C GLY A 295 -0.04 13.90 -5.69
N ALA A 296 0.69 12.80 -5.60
CA ALA A 296 0.35 11.52 -6.19
C ALA A 296 -0.84 10.88 -5.47
N GLU A 297 -1.81 10.40 -6.23
CA GLU A 297 -2.91 9.59 -5.69
C GLU A 297 -2.39 8.20 -5.33
N TYR A 298 -2.61 7.75 -4.09
CA TYR A 298 -2.15 6.44 -3.60
C TYR A 298 -3.31 5.51 -3.28
N ALA A 299 -3.26 4.30 -3.84
CA ALA A 299 -4.16 3.19 -3.58
C ALA A 299 -3.39 1.90 -3.25
N CYS A 300 -4.04 0.94 -2.58
CA CYS A 300 -3.49 -0.37 -2.26
C CYS A 300 -4.53 -1.49 -2.43
N SER A 301 -4.10 -2.75 -2.27
CA SER A 301 -4.98 -3.93 -2.42
C SER A 301 -6.24 -3.86 -1.56
N ASN A 302 -6.15 -3.36 -0.31
CA ASN A 302 -7.31 -3.19 0.55
C ASN A 302 -8.38 -2.25 -0.02
N ASP A 303 -8.00 -1.29 -0.87
CA ASP A 303 -8.94 -0.36 -1.50
C ASP A 303 -9.84 -1.05 -2.49
N VAL A 304 -9.26 -1.93 -3.28
CA VAL A 304 -9.96 -2.76 -4.25
C VAL A 304 -10.95 -3.69 -3.56
N VAL A 305 -10.48 -4.40 -2.51
CA VAL A 305 -11.32 -5.30 -1.70
C VAL A 305 -12.47 -4.54 -1.03
N ASN A 306 -12.19 -3.37 -0.45
CA ASN A 306 -13.21 -2.54 0.20
C ASN A 306 -14.23 -1.96 -0.80
N ALA A 307 -13.82 -1.73 -2.05
CA ALA A 307 -14.71 -1.30 -3.13
C ALA A 307 -15.58 -2.46 -3.67
N GLY A 308 -15.29 -3.71 -3.30
CA GLY A 308 -15.95 -4.91 -3.82
C GLY A 308 -15.52 -5.27 -5.24
N GLU A 309 -14.36 -4.75 -5.68
CA GLU A 309 -13.80 -4.98 -7.00
C GLU A 309 -12.84 -6.18 -6.99
N ARG A 310 -12.72 -6.85 -8.14
CA ARG A 310 -11.81 -8.00 -8.32
C ARG A 310 -10.41 -7.61 -8.78
N ALA A 311 -10.24 -6.40 -9.30
CA ALA A 311 -8.97 -5.82 -9.71
C ALA A 311 -9.00 -4.29 -9.62
N TYR A 312 -7.84 -3.69 -9.38
CA TYR A 312 -7.60 -2.28 -9.65
C TYR A 312 -7.36 -2.12 -11.14
N VAL A 313 -8.25 -1.42 -11.83
CA VAL A 313 -8.16 -1.27 -13.29
C VAL A 313 -7.81 0.17 -13.61
N VAL A 314 -6.66 0.38 -14.23
CA VAL A 314 -6.25 1.70 -14.77
C VAL A 314 -6.49 1.70 -16.26
N SER A 315 -7.29 2.65 -16.73
CA SER A 315 -7.51 2.90 -18.15
C SER A 315 -6.61 4.04 -18.64
N LEU A 316 -5.89 3.80 -19.73
CA LEU A 316 -5.08 4.80 -20.44
C LEU A 316 -5.74 5.05 -21.79
N SER A 317 -6.15 6.27 -22.08
CA SER A 317 -6.84 6.65 -23.31
C SER A 317 -6.49 8.07 -23.76
N PRO A 318 -6.77 8.48 -25.00
CA PRO A 318 -6.58 9.87 -25.43
C PRO A 318 -7.38 10.89 -24.63
N GLU A 319 -8.45 10.49 -23.95
CA GLU A 319 -9.26 11.35 -23.10
C GLU A 319 -8.67 11.53 -21.69
N GLY A 320 -7.68 10.72 -21.32
CA GLY A 320 -7.02 10.76 -20.02
C GLY A 320 -6.75 9.36 -19.44
N PHE A 321 -6.33 9.33 -18.18
CA PHE A 321 -6.17 8.09 -17.42
C PHE A 321 -7.01 8.16 -16.13
N ALA A 322 -7.55 7.00 -15.72
CA ALA A 322 -8.40 6.89 -14.53
C ALA A 322 -8.42 5.46 -14.00
N SER A 323 -8.68 5.31 -12.70
CA SER A 323 -8.94 4.00 -12.09
C SER A 323 -10.43 3.72 -11.92
N ASN A 324 -10.79 2.44 -11.77
CA ASN A 324 -12.15 1.99 -11.46
C ASN A 324 -12.49 2.11 -9.97
N VAL A 325 -11.49 2.30 -9.09
CA VAL A 325 -11.67 2.36 -7.64
C VAL A 325 -11.79 3.81 -7.19
N SER A 326 -12.92 4.14 -6.54
CA SER A 326 -13.08 5.45 -5.90
C SER A 326 -12.41 5.47 -4.53
N LEU A 327 -11.49 6.39 -4.32
CA LEU A 327 -10.80 6.64 -3.06
C LEU A 327 -11.51 7.70 -2.20
N GLU A 328 -12.81 7.90 -2.39
CA GLU A 328 -13.62 8.89 -1.63
C GLU A 328 -13.67 8.59 -0.12
N THR A 329 -13.46 7.34 0.30
CA THR A 329 -13.39 6.96 1.70
C THR A 329 -12.10 7.48 2.32
N GLY A 330 -12.22 8.33 3.35
CA GLY A 330 -11.06 8.89 4.04
C GLY A 330 -10.27 7.85 4.83
N ARG A 331 -8.95 8.06 4.96
CA ARG A 331 -8.00 7.18 5.66
C ARG A 331 -6.98 7.97 6.44
N LEU A 332 -6.30 7.30 7.38
CA LEU A 332 -5.19 7.87 8.13
C LEU A 332 -3.89 7.15 7.78
N TYR A 333 -2.87 7.92 7.43
CA TYR A 333 -1.50 7.44 7.24
C TYR A 333 -0.57 8.11 8.24
N TYR A 334 0.33 7.34 8.86
CA TYR A 334 1.33 7.90 9.76
C TYR A 334 2.46 8.53 8.94
N SER A 335 2.72 9.82 9.19
CA SER A 335 3.86 10.56 8.66
C SER A 335 4.94 10.67 9.74
N SER A 336 6.14 10.14 9.46
CA SER A 336 7.28 10.29 10.37
C SER A 336 7.83 11.70 10.38
N ALA A 337 7.81 12.40 9.25
CA ALA A 337 8.23 13.79 9.13
C ALA A 337 7.35 14.73 9.96
N LYS A 338 6.06 14.42 10.09
CA LYS A 338 5.10 15.17 10.93
C LYS A 338 4.96 14.62 12.34
N GLY A 339 5.45 13.39 12.62
CA GLY A 339 5.26 12.69 13.89
C GLY A 339 3.79 12.43 14.23
N SER A 340 2.91 12.35 13.25
CA SER A 340 1.46 12.21 13.42
C SER A 340 0.81 11.55 12.21
N TYR A 341 -0.50 11.27 12.33
CA TYR A 341 -1.29 10.78 11.20
C TYR A 341 -1.76 11.92 10.30
N LEU A 342 -1.77 11.66 8.99
CA LEU A 342 -2.37 12.51 7.99
C LEU A 342 -3.69 11.88 7.51
N TYR A 343 -4.71 12.71 7.38
CA TYR A 343 -5.97 12.32 6.76
C TYR A 343 -5.83 12.44 5.23
N TYR A 344 -6.10 11.34 4.55
CA TYR A 344 -6.13 11.25 3.09
C TYR A 344 -7.56 11.11 2.60
N LYS A 345 -7.89 11.81 1.54
CA LYS A 345 -9.13 11.63 0.79
C LYS A 345 -8.81 11.75 -0.69
N ASN A 346 -9.39 10.88 -1.51
CA ASN A 346 -9.08 10.76 -2.93
C ASN A 346 -7.57 10.54 -3.18
N GLY A 347 -6.94 9.72 -2.33
CA GLY A 347 -5.53 9.37 -2.46
C GLY A 347 -4.51 10.45 -2.06
N VAL A 348 -4.95 11.65 -1.65
CA VAL A 348 -4.07 12.78 -1.28
C VAL A 348 -4.37 13.31 0.12
N PRO A 349 -3.40 13.97 0.82
CA PRO A 349 -3.67 14.64 2.08
C PRO A 349 -4.76 15.70 1.93
N ALA A 350 -5.79 15.64 2.76
CA ALA A 350 -6.95 16.50 2.68
C ALA A 350 -7.25 17.19 4.01
N ALA A 351 -7.40 18.50 3.98
CA ALA A 351 -7.86 19.26 5.13
C ALA A 351 -9.38 19.06 5.34
N ALA A 352 -9.77 18.91 6.61
CA ALA A 352 -11.18 18.86 6.99
C ALA A 352 -11.34 19.44 8.40
N ASP A 353 -12.58 19.70 8.83
CA ASP A 353 -12.88 20.21 10.15
C ASP A 353 -14.02 19.42 10.81
N GLY A 354 -13.85 19.09 12.09
CA GLY A 354 -14.83 18.32 12.84
C GLY A 354 -14.64 16.80 12.76
N TRP A 355 -15.74 16.07 12.99
CA TRP A 355 -15.79 14.61 12.98
C TRP A 355 -15.80 14.05 11.56
N ILE A 356 -14.82 13.20 11.27
CA ILE A 356 -14.69 12.50 9.99
C ILE A 356 -14.93 11.01 10.19
N ARG A 357 -15.83 10.44 9.40
CA ARG A 357 -16.07 9.00 9.36
C ARG A 357 -15.03 8.32 8.48
N LEU A 358 -14.37 7.32 9.03
CA LEU A 358 -13.45 6.42 8.32
C LEU A 358 -14.07 5.01 8.26
N SER A 359 -13.52 4.12 7.45
CA SER A 359 -13.95 2.71 7.38
C SER A 359 -13.83 1.99 8.73
N ASN A 360 -12.79 2.31 9.50
CA ASN A 360 -12.44 1.68 10.78
C ASN A 360 -12.81 2.50 12.04
N GLY A 361 -13.55 3.62 11.90
CA GLY A 361 -13.94 4.43 13.05
C GLY A 361 -14.19 5.89 12.73
N TRP A 362 -14.00 6.74 13.73
CA TRP A 362 -14.09 8.19 13.61
C TRP A 362 -12.77 8.84 14.00
N THR A 363 -12.44 9.95 13.37
CA THR A 363 -11.33 10.84 13.77
C THR A 363 -11.81 12.29 13.86
N TRP A 364 -10.96 13.16 14.43
CA TRP A 364 -11.22 14.58 14.52
C TRP A 364 -10.13 15.38 13.84
N LEU A 365 -10.54 16.31 12.97
CA LEU A 365 -9.67 17.26 12.29
C LEU A 365 -10.05 18.70 12.69
N ASP A 366 -9.08 19.60 12.61
CA ASP A 366 -9.21 21.01 13.01
C ASP A 366 -8.77 21.98 11.89
N GLY A 367 -9.22 21.72 10.68
CA GLY A 367 -8.91 22.53 9.49
C GLY A 367 -7.60 22.16 8.82
N SER A 368 -6.93 21.10 9.26
CA SER A 368 -5.65 20.60 8.74
C SER A 368 -5.82 19.13 8.31
N PRO A 369 -5.02 18.61 7.36
CA PRO A 369 -4.96 17.18 7.12
C PRO A 369 -4.30 16.40 8.28
N MET A 370 -3.61 17.07 9.21
CA MET A 370 -2.91 16.44 10.33
C MET A 370 -3.86 16.13 11.48
N VAL A 371 -3.86 14.86 11.93
CA VAL A 371 -4.66 14.39 13.06
C VAL A 371 -3.88 14.60 14.35
N SER A 372 -4.45 15.37 15.27
CA SER A 372 -3.90 15.49 16.63
C SER A 372 -4.29 14.25 17.45
N THR A 373 -3.29 13.45 17.86
CA THR A 373 -3.48 12.20 18.61
C THR A 373 -3.31 12.39 20.12
N SER A 374 -3.75 11.41 20.91
CA SER A 374 -3.62 11.37 22.37
C SER A 374 -4.14 12.65 23.02
N ARG A 375 -5.31 13.15 22.58
CA ARG A 375 -5.90 14.42 23.05
C ARG A 375 -7.38 14.31 23.34
N TRP A 376 -7.83 15.19 24.22
CA TRP A 376 -9.24 15.45 24.47
C TRP A 376 -9.84 16.36 23.41
N VAL A 377 -11.07 16.04 23.01
CA VAL A 377 -11.89 16.85 22.10
C VAL A 377 -13.21 17.18 22.78
N LEU A 378 -13.56 18.44 22.84
CA LEU A 378 -14.89 18.90 23.27
C LEU A 378 -15.72 19.22 22.02
N SER A 379 -16.80 18.47 21.82
CA SER A 379 -17.68 18.66 20.66
C SER A 379 -19.13 18.50 21.10
N GLY A 380 -20.00 19.42 20.71
CA GLY A 380 -21.41 19.37 21.08
C GLY A 380 -21.72 19.35 22.59
N GLY A 381 -20.79 19.88 23.41
CA GLY A 381 -20.90 19.86 24.88
C GLY A 381 -20.48 18.53 25.53
N SER A 382 -20.01 17.56 24.77
CA SER A 382 -19.51 16.25 25.23
C SER A 382 -18.02 16.12 25.00
N TRP A 383 -17.36 15.38 25.91
CA TRP A 383 -15.94 15.08 25.79
C TRP A 383 -15.70 13.75 25.10
N TYR A 384 -14.66 13.72 24.27
CA TYR A 384 -14.17 12.58 23.51
C TYR A 384 -12.65 12.47 23.67
N TRP A 385 -12.10 11.29 23.38
CA TRP A 385 -10.66 11.06 23.36
C TRP A 385 -10.22 10.55 22.01
N ILE A 386 -9.22 11.17 21.40
CA ILE A 386 -8.54 10.64 20.21
C ILE A 386 -7.32 9.84 20.67
N LYS A 387 -7.28 8.56 20.31
CA LYS A 387 -6.21 7.63 20.67
C LYS A 387 -4.89 7.97 19.95
N SER A 388 -3.82 7.25 20.31
CA SER A 388 -2.52 7.35 19.63
C SER A 388 -2.52 6.93 18.16
N ASP A 389 -3.50 6.14 17.74
CA ASP A 389 -3.72 5.73 16.34
C ASP A 389 -4.60 6.71 15.54
N GLY A 390 -4.93 7.86 16.10
CA GLY A 390 -5.75 8.88 15.45
C GLY A 390 -7.26 8.60 15.48
N LEU A 391 -7.71 7.50 16.07
CA LEU A 391 -9.13 7.15 16.12
C LEU A 391 -9.79 7.55 17.44
N MET A 392 -11.09 7.83 17.38
CA MET A 392 -11.95 8.08 18.52
C MET A 392 -11.98 6.87 19.47
N ALA A 393 -11.85 7.11 20.77
CA ALA A 393 -11.94 6.08 21.78
C ALA A 393 -13.39 5.63 22.03
N THR A 394 -13.55 4.33 22.30
CA THR A 394 -14.78 3.73 22.82
C THR A 394 -14.43 2.69 23.88
N GLY A 395 -15.38 2.39 24.79
CA GLY A 395 -15.15 1.46 25.90
C GLY A 395 -14.20 1.99 26.95
N TRP A 396 -13.67 1.08 27.78
CA TRP A 396 -12.75 1.41 28.84
C TRP A 396 -11.40 1.88 28.34
N ARG A 397 -10.87 2.98 28.92
CA ARG A 397 -9.54 3.53 28.58
C ARG A 397 -8.84 4.02 29.83
N SER A 398 -7.57 3.64 29.99
CA SER A 398 -6.64 4.24 30.95
C SER A 398 -5.97 5.44 30.28
N ILE A 399 -6.13 6.63 30.85
CA ILE A 399 -5.56 7.88 30.35
C ILE A 399 -4.87 8.57 31.54
N GLY A 400 -3.55 8.62 31.48
CA GLY A 400 -2.76 9.01 32.65
C GLY A 400 -2.99 8.03 33.83
N PRO A 401 -3.23 8.51 35.06
CA PRO A 401 -3.47 7.65 36.22
C PRO A 401 -4.90 7.14 36.35
N ASN A 402 -5.84 7.63 35.54
CA ASN A 402 -7.27 7.41 35.72
C ASN A 402 -7.86 6.50 34.63
N TRP A 403 -8.96 5.83 35.01
CA TRP A 403 -9.79 5.09 34.07
C TRP A 403 -10.99 5.95 33.68
N TYR A 404 -11.36 5.84 32.36
CA TYR A 404 -12.50 6.49 31.74
C TYR A 404 -13.32 5.46 30.95
N TYR A 405 -14.58 5.75 30.76
CA TYR A 405 -15.42 4.97 29.86
C TYR A 405 -16.02 5.86 28.79
N PHE A 406 -15.95 5.39 27.54
CA PHE A 406 -16.52 6.08 26.38
C PHE A 406 -17.61 5.18 25.78
N TRP A 407 -18.77 5.75 25.58
CA TRP A 407 -19.87 5.05 24.96
C TRP A 407 -19.53 4.69 23.50
N PRO A 408 -20.36 3.81 22.80
CA PRO A 408 -20.11 3.46 21.41
C PRO A 408 -20.11 4.65 20.43
N ASP A 409 -20.75 5.75 20.79
CA ASP A 409 -20.72 7.02 20.07
C ASP A 409 -19.52 7.91 20.43
N GLY A 410 -18.63 7.43 21.30
CA GLY A 410 -17.42 8.11 21.76
C GLY A 410 -17.64 9.10 22.90
N VAL A 411 -18.86 9.34 23.36
CA VAL A 411 -19.12 10.27 24.47
C VAL A 411 -18.57 9.72 25.76
N MET A 412 -17.82 10.56 26.51
CA MET A 412 -17.29 10.22 27.82
C MET A 412 -18.39 10.08 28.86
N ALA A 413 -18.35 9.01 29.65
CA ALA A 413 -19.29 8.77 30.74
C ALA A 413 -19.07 9.74 31.90
N LEU A 414 -20.16 10.23 32.50
CA LEU A 414 -20.20 11.10 33.67
C LEU A 414 -21.24 10.64 34.67
N GLY A 415 -20.99 10.85 35.95
CA GLY A 415 -21.94 10.50 37.02
C GLY A 415 -22.14 8.99 37.17
N TRP A 416 -23.30 8.59 37.71
CA TRP A 416 -23.68 7.20 37.84
C TRP A 416 -24.02 6.58 36.48
N GLN A 417 -23.35 5.48 36.14
CA GLN A 417 -23.54 4.75 34.86
C GLN A 417 -23.55 3.24 35.07
N THR A 418 -24.35 2.53 34.32
CA THR A 418 -24.32 1.07 34.26
C THR A 418 -23.44 0.62 33.11
N VAL A 419 -22.28 0.03 33.42
CA VAL A 419 -21.32 -0.44 32.44
C VAL A 419 -21.12 -1.96 32.62
N GLY A 420 -21.40 -2.75 31.60
CA GLY A 420 -21.25 -4.21 31.68
C GLY A 420 -22.18 -4.86 32.73
N GLY A 421 -23.33 -4.25 33.03
CA GLY A 421 -24.28 -4.74 34.04
C GLY A 421 -23.94 -4.34 35.48
N SER A 422 -22.88 -3.58 35.72
CA SER A 422 -22.50 -3.08 37.05
C SER A 422 -22.58 -1.56 37.10
N TRP A 423 -22.97 -1.03 38.26
CA TRP A 423 -22.96 0.41 38.49
C TRP A 423 -21.54 0.91 38.77
N SER A 424 -21.15 1.97 38.09
CA SER A 424 -19.91 2.73 38.33
C SER A 424 -20.21 4.21 38.38
N TYR A 425 -19.34 4.96 39.02
CA TYR A 425 -19.46 6.41 39.10
C TYR A 425 -18.24 7.07 38.46
N PHE A 426 -18.51 8.06 37.63
CA PHE A 426 -17.50 8.89 36.95
C PHE A 426 -17.66 10.32 37.47
N ASP A 427 -16.57 10.91 37.96
CA ASP A 427 -16.61 12.28 38.50
C ASP A 427 -16.84 13.33 37.37
N SER A 428 -16.83 14.62 37.74
CA SER A 428 -17.03 15.70 36.73
C SER A 428 -15.93 15.81 35.69
N SER A 429 -14.77 15.18 35.92
CA SER A 429 -13.69 15.06 34.94
C SER A 429 -13.82 13.83 34.07
N GLY A 430 -14.77 12.93 34.33
CA GLY A 430 -14.96 11.63 33.70
C GLY A 430 -14.09 10.52 34.28
N ALA A 431 -13.28 10.81 35.30
CA ALA A 431 -12.48 9.79 35.94
C ALA A 431 -13.34 8.83 36.76
N MET A 432 -13.11 7.52 36.60
CA MET A 432 -13.79 6.48 37.37
C MET A 432 -13.43 6.60 38.84
N HIS A 433 -14.45 6.67 39.70
CA HIS A 433 -14.28 6.70 41.13
C HIS A 433 -14.07 5.30 41.73
N THR A 434 -13.20 5.21 42.74
CA THR A 434 -13.00 4.01 43.56
C THR A 434 -12.98 4.39 45.04
N GLY A 435 -13.35 3.47 45.92
CA GLY A 435 -13.43 3.74 47.35
C GLY A 435 -14.74 4.42 47.76
N TRP A 436 -14.70 5.19 48.84
CA TRP A 436 -15.87 5.84 49.41
C TRP A 436 -16.32 7.04 48.59
N LEU A 437 -17.61 7.12 48.29
CA LEU A 437 -18.27 8.21 47.56
C LEU A 437 -19.48 8.71 48.34
N TYR A 438 -19.54 10.01 48.60
CA TYR A 438 -20.74 10.66 49.13
C TYR A 438 -21.44 11.47 48.02
N THR A 439 -22.65 11.08 47.68
CA THR A 439 -23.45 11.78 46.66
C THR A 439 -24.94 11.49 46.88
N GLY A 440 -25.83 12.46 46.56
CA GLY A 440 -27.26 12.26 46.69
C GLY A 440 -27.73 11.99 48.14
N ASP A 441 -27.03 12.55 49.13
CA ASP A 441 -27.30 12.38 50.55
C ASP A 441 -27.07 10.97 51.13
N ALA A 442 -26.30 10.13 50.39
CA ALA A 442 -25.91 8.78 50.82
C ALA A 442 -24.43 8.50 50.57
N TRP A 443 -23.86 7.61 51.38
CA TRP A 443 -22.54 7.04 51.15
C TRP A 443 -22.65 5.79 50.29
N TYR A 444 -21.73 5.65 49.39
CA TYR A 444 -21.53 4.47 48.51
C TYR A 444 -20.07 4.01 48.65
N PHE A 445 -19.82 2.77 48.32
CA PHE A 445 -18.47 2.24 48.18
C PHE A 445 -18.31 1.54 46.80
N LEU A 446 -17.28 1.93 46.09
CA LEU A 446 -16.89 1.32 44.84
C LEU A 446 -15.57 0.57 45.04
N ASP A 447 -15.49 -0.67 44.61
CA ASP A 447 -14.26 -1.46 44.72
C ASP A 447 -13.13 -0.95 43.81
N GLY A 448 -11.97 -1.62 43.84
CA GLY A 448 -10.81 -1.24 43.02
C GLY A 448 -11.04 -1.35 41.49
N ALA A 449 -12.10 -2.02 41.07
CA ALA A 449 -12.55 -2.08 39.67
C ALA A 449 -13.62 -1.03 39.35
N GLY A 450 -13.96 -0.15 40.30
CA GLY A 450 -14.99 0.87 40.17
C GLY A 450 -16.43 0.35 40.22
N VAL A 451 -16.63 -0.89 40.71
CA VAL A 451 -17.97 -1.49 40.83
C VAL A 451 -18.61 -1.12 42.16
N MET A 452 -19.81 -0.52 42.09
CA MET A 452 -20.61 -0.18 43.26
C MET A 452 -20.97 -1.45 44.06
N GLN A 453 -20.74 -1.38 45.40
CA GLN A 453 -20.99 -2.49 46.28
C GLN A 453 -22.39 -2.46 46.86
N THR A 454 -22.98 -3.65 47.08
CA THR A 454 -24.29 -3.86 47.73
C THR A 454 -24.19 -4.98 48.76
N GLY A 455 -25.11 -5.04 49.71
CA GLY A 455 -25.09 -6.03 50.78
C GLY A 455 -23.97 -5.77 51.80
N TRP A 456 -23.59 -6.84 52.53
CA TRP A 456 -22.54 -6.77 53.53
C TRP A 456 -21.13 -6.72 52.87
N ARG A 457 -20.33 -5.75 53.31
CA ARG A 457 -18.93 -5.62 52.86
C ARG A 457 -18.01 -5.33 54.07
N LEU A 458 -16.88 -6.02 54.12
CA LEU A 458 -15.79 -5.76 55.03
C LEU A 458 -14.81 -4.78 54.39
N ILE A 459 -14.73 -3.54 54.92
CA ILE A 459 -13.88 -2.48 54.40
C ILE A 459 -12.99 -2.00 55.53
N ASP A 460 -11.68 -2.08 55.36
CA ASP A 460 -10.66 -1.70 56.32
C ASP A 460 -10.91 -2.29 57.74
N GLY A 461 -11.38 -3.55 57.78
CA GLY A 461 -11.65 -4.27 59.01
C GLY A 461 -12.99 -3.95 59.70
N VAL A 462 -13.83 -3.12 59.10
CA VAL A 462 -15.17 -2.74 59.58
C VAL A 462 -16.24 -3.24 58.64
N TRP A 463 -17.31 -3.84 59.19
CA TRP A 463 -18.46 -4.28 58.39
C TRP A 463 -19.43 -3.14 58.14
N TYR A 464 -19.80 -3.00 56.87
CA TYR A 464 -20.81 -2.07 56.37
C TYR A 464 -21.88 -2.81 55.61
N HIS A 465 -23.12 -2.32 55.62
CA HIS A 465 -24.19 -2.82 54.83
C HIS A 465 -24.65 -1.76 53.83
N PHE A 466 -24.80 -2.17 52.54
CA PHE A 466 -25.28 -1.31 51.48
C PHE A 466 -26.61 -1.89 50.92
N GLY A 467 -27.60 -1.05 50.81
CA GLY A 467 -28.89 -1.43 50.23
C GLY A 467 -28.75 -1.92 48.77
N ASN A 468 -29.82 -2.44 48.17
CA ASN A 468 -29.82 -2.86 46.75
C ASN A 468 -29.55 -1.70 45.80
N ASN A 469 -29.77 -0.46 46.20
CA ASN A 469 -29.44 0.76 45.46
C ASN A 469 -27.99 1.23 45.68
N GLY A 470 -27.19 0.49 46.44
CA GLY A 470 -25.80 0.79 46.78
C GLY A 470 -25.62 1.82 47.89
N GLY A 471 -26.66 2.46 48.38
CA GLY A 471 -26.57 3.41 49.53
C GLY A 471 -26.24 2.67 50.82
N MET A 472 -25.29 3.22 51.60
CA MET A 472 -24.91 2.69 52.91
C MET A 472 -26.05 2.88 53.92
N ASP A 473 -26.48 1.80 54.52
CA ASP A 473 -27.48 1.85 55.60
C ASP A 473 -26.88 2.40 56.87
N THR A 474 -27.68 3.22 57.58
CA THR A 474 -27.31 3.80 58.86
C THR A 474 -28.37 3.49 59.92
N GLY A 475 -27.93 3.25 61.20
CA GLY A 475 -28.82 2.88 62.28
C GLY A 475 -29.12 1.38 62.35
N TRP A 476 -30.32 1.02 62.90
CA TRP A 476 -30.71 -0.38 63.07
C TRP A 476 -31.25 -0.98 61.75
N LEU A 477 -30.60 -2.04 61.32
CA LEU A 477 -31.06 -2.85 60.15
C LEU A 477 -32.02 -3.94 60.62
N ASN A 478 -33.21 -3.96 60.04
CA ASN A 478 -34.12 -5.08 60.24
C ASN A 478 -33.81 -6.17 59.15
N LEU A 479 -33.03 -7.20 59.53
CA LEU A 479 -32.63 -8.28 58.63
C LEU A 479 -33.68 -9.41 58.56
N CYS A 480 -34.79 -9.27 59.32
CA CYS A 480 -35.90 -10.24 59.35
C CYS A 480 -37.08 -9.70 58.48
N GLY A 481 -36.82 -9.29 57.25
CA GLY A 481 -37.86 -8.96 56.31
C GLY A 481 -38.33 -10.18 55.55
N THR A 482 -39.54 -10.62 55.74
CA THR A 482 -40.29 -11.57 54.90
C THR A 482 -40.38 -11.16 53.44
#